data_1d95d2b30907681794248619686408d1
#
_entry.id   1d95d2b30907681794248619686408d1
#
_cell.length_a   1.000
_cell.length_b   1.000
_cell.length_c   1.000
_cell.angle_alpha   90.00
_cell.angle_beta   90.00
_cell.angle_gamma   90.00
#
_symmetry.space_group_name_H-M   'P 1'
#
loop_
_entity.id
_entity.type
_entity.pdbx_description
1 polymer ?
#
loop_
_entity_poly.entity_id
_entity_poly.type
_entity_poly.pdbx_seq_one_letter_code
_entity_poly.pdbx_strand_id
1 'polypeptide(L)'
;MTSTRARRDTASRFLLLTLAALLAMLVSACSSSVQVRSDSSTTANFQSFRTYGYFKPMGIEGGYNSPVFGEHFRAAISREMESRGYVLSKTPDLIINVTARFDEKVKMTSYTAPYVSGAYYGTLMGPSYGSALGVGVEVSQRATRTEEISVFIDLVEKSAERMAWQGVAVFDGSDKMAQELEKSINDTVGKIFAQYTHSA
;
A
#
# COMPACT_ATOMS: atom_id res chain seq x y z
N MET A 1 9.77 -51.83 -30.94
CA MET A 1 8.94 -50.61 -31.14
C MET A 1 8.44 -49.99 -29.84
N THR A 2 9.23 -49.89 -28.78
CA THR A 2 8.79 -49.42 -27.46
C THR A 2 9.51 -48.17 -26.92
N SER A 3 10.52 -47.65 -27.67
CA SER A 3 11.36 -46.53 -27.20
C SER A 3 10.80 -45.11 -27.46
N THR A 4 9.87 -44.97 -28.41
CA THR A 4 9.36 -43.67 -28.87
C THR A 4 8.23 -43.10 -27.98
N ARG A 5 7.47 -43.95 -27.26
CA ARG A 5 6.38 -43.50 -26.38
C ARG A 5 6.90 -42.88 -25.06
N ALA A 6 7.91 -43.49 -24.47
CA ALA A 6 8.48 -43.01 -23.22
C ALA A 6 9.12 -41.58 -23.31
N ARG A 7 9.71 -41.27 -24.48
CA ARG A 7 10.29 -39.93 -24.75
C ARG A 7 9.24 -38.84 -24.93
N ARG A 8 8.08 -39.16 -25.46
CA ARG A 8 6.97 -38.21 -25.65
C ARG A 8 6.32 -37.84 -24.30
N ASP A 9 6.18 -38.82 -23.41
CA ASP A 9 5.55 -38.57 -22.11
C ASP A 9 6.43 -37.72 -21.17
N THR A 10 7.75 -37.86 -21.22
CA THR A 10 8.70 -37.00 -20.50
C THR A 10 8.72 -35.59 -21.06
N ALA A 11 8.73 -35.37 -22.33
CA ALA A 11 8.71 -34.05 -22.97
C ALA A 11 7.39 -33.29 -22.63
N SER A 12 6.25 -34.00 -22.66
CA SER A 12 4.95 -33.43 -22.29
C SER A 12 4.89 -33.02 -20.81
N ARG A 13 5.47 -33.81 -19.90
CA ARG A 13 5.54 -33.49 -18.47
C ARG A 13 6.43 -32.27 -18.18
N PHE A 14 7.57 -32.17 -18.87
CA PHE A 14 8.44 -30.99 -18.78
C PHE A 14 7.75 -29.74 -19.31
N LEU A 15 7.02 -29.83 -20.41
CA LEU A 15 6.26 -28.70 -20.97
C LEU A 15 5.14 -28.24 -20.01
N LEU A 16 4.44 -29.17 -19.37
CA LEU A 16 3.40 -28.85 -18.38
C LEU A 16 3.98 -28.22 -17.12
N LEU A 17 5.14 -28.68 -16.64
CA LEU A 17 5.81 -28.12 -15.46
C LEU A 17 6.35 -26.70 -15.75
N THR A 18 6.91 -26.46 -16.93
CA THR A 18 7.36 -25.11 -17.31
C THR A 18 6.20 -24.15 -17.50
N LEU A 19 5.08 -24.59 -18.06
CA LEU A 19 3.87 -23.78 -18.20
C LEU A 19 3.24 -23.45 -16.85
N ALA A 20 3.20 -24.42 -15.92
CA ALA A 20 2.72 -24.20 -14.56
C ALA A 20 3.61 -23.23 -13.77
N ALA A 21 4.94 -23.32 -13.92
CA ALA A 21 5.89 -22.39 -13.29
C ALA A 21 5.75 -20.97 -13.87
N LEU A 22 5.53 -20.84 -15.18
CA LEU A 22 5.31 -19.55 -15.85
C LEU A 22 3.98 -18.92 -15.39
N LEU A 23 2.93 -19.73 -15.23
CA LEU A 23 1.62 -19.27 -14.77
C LEU A 23 1.68 -18.82 -13.28
N ALA A 24 2.47 -19.49 -12.45
CA ALA A 24 2.68 -19.13 -11.05
C ALA A 24 3.40 -17.77 -10.90
N MET A 25 4.31 -17.41 -11.82
CA MET A 25 4.99 -16.12 -11.84
C MET A 25 4.05 -14.95 -12.22
N LEU A 26 2.96 -15.19 -12.96
CA LEU A 26 2.02 -14.15 -13.36
C LEU A 26 1.06 -13.72 -12.24
N VAL A 27 0.91 -14.51 -11.19
CA VAL A 27 0.00 -14.21 -10.06
C VAL A 27 0.60 -13.21 -9.08
N SER A 28 1.92 -12.96 -9.12
CA SER A 28 2.63 -12.08 -8.17
C SER A 28 2.49 -10.58 -8.44
N ALA A 29 1.82 -10.15 -9.52
CA ALA A 29 1.89 -8.78 -10.03
C ALA A 29 0.81 -7.81 -9.52
N CYS A 30 -0.11 -8.23 -8.64
CA CYS A 30 -1.14 -7.35 -8.07
C CYS A 30 -0.85 -7.04 -6.61
N SER A 31 0.26 -6.36 -6.33
CA SER A 31 0.50 -5.72 -5.05
C SER A 31 0.06 -4.26 -5.15
N SER A 32 -0.97 -3.86 -4.40
CA SER A 32 -1.23 -2.44 -4.14
C SER A 32 0.05 -1.84 -3.57
N SER A 33 0.55 -0.77 -4.17
CA SER A 33 1.84 -0.17 -3.83
C SER A 33 1.75 0.59 -2.51
N VAL A 34 1.83 -0.14 -1.39
CA VAL A 34 2.08 0.47 -0.09
C VAL A 34 3.54 0.92 -0.08
N GLN A 35 3.78 2.21 0.02
CA GLN A 35 5.12 2.74 0.17
C GLN A 35 5.48 2.73 1.66
N VAL A 36 6.58 2.08 2.01
CA VAL A 36 7.04 1.98 3.39
C VAL A 36 8.43 2.61 3.51
N ARG A 37 8.63 3.38 4.57
CA ARG A 37 9.92 3.95 4.95
C ARG A 37 10.09 3.87 6.45
N SER A 38 11.33 3.91 6.92
CA SER A 38 11.65 4.01 8.34
C SER A 38 12.82 4.95 8.57
N ASP A 39 12.88 5.49 9.77
CA ASP A 39 13.98 6.28 10.27
C ASP A 39 14.35 5.80 11.67
N SER A 40 15.66 5.75 11.96
CA SER A 40 16.21 5.26 13.22
C SER A 40 17.12 6.31 13.84
N SER A 41 16.99 6.55 15.12
CA SER A 41 17.91 7.43 15.84
C SER A 41 19.30 6.82 15.89
N THR A 42 20.30 7.58 15.50
CA THR A 42 21.73 7.18 15.58
C THR A 42 22.27 7.14 17.01
N THR A 43 21.52 7.70 17.96
CA THR A 43 21.92 7.80 19.38
C THR A 43 21.15 6.85 20.28
N ALA A 44 20.14 6.14 19.78
CA ALA A 44 19.40 5.16 20.56
C ALA A 44 20.21 3.86 20.70
N ASN A 45 20.29 3.34 21.92
CA ASN A 45 20.94 2.05 22.17
C ASN A 45 19.89 0.92 22.14
N PHE A 46 19.58 0.44 20.92
CA PHE A 46 18.58 -0.62 20.70
C PHE A 46 18.91 -1.91 21.45
N GLN A 47 20.20 -2.19 21.70
CA GLN A 47 20.61 -3.40 22.44
C GLN A 47 20.24 -3.38 23.93
N SER A 48 19.88 -2.22 24.47
CA SER A 48 19.47 -2.08 25.88
C SER A 48 17.97 -2.26 26.08
N PHE A 49 17.15 -2.17 25.03
CA PHE A 49 15.71 -2.25 25.14
C PHE A 49 15.23 -3.70 25.20
N ARG A 50 14.36 -4.02 26.15
CA ARG A 50 13.78 -5.35 26.37
C ARG A 50 12.26 -5.32 26.45
N THR A 51 11.70 -4.18 26.81
CA THR A 51 10.29 -4.04 27.12
C THR A 51 9.65 -2.94 26.29
N TYR A 52 8.36 -3.14 25.97
CA TYR A 52 7.57 -2.14 25.29
C TYR A 52 6.24 -1.88 26.01
N GLY A 53 5.62 -0.76 25.69
CA GLY A 53 4.27 -0.39 26.12
C GLY A 53 3.66 0.59 25.13
N TYR A 54 2.46 1.06 25.42
CA TYR A 54 1.71 1.95 24.53
C TYR A 54 1.41 3.29 25.19
N PHE A 55 1.40 4.34 24.40
CA PHE A 55 0.76 5.60 24.81
C PHE A 55 -0.72 5.38 25.12
N LYS A 56 -1.26 6.16 26.05
CA LYS A 56 -2.67 6.10 26.44
C LYS A 56 -3.26 7.52 26.53
N PRO A 57 -4.14 7.88 25.60
CA PRO A 57 -4.51 7.15 24.38
C PRO A 57 -3.42 7.23 23.31
N MET A 58 -3.35 6.23 22.40
CA MET A 58 -2.57 6.37 21.17
C MET A 58 -3.22 7.41 20.26
N GLY A 59 -2.41 8.07 19.40
CA GLY A 59 -2.93 9.09 18.48
C GLY A 59 -4.02 8.58 17.53
N ILE A 60 -3.96 7.29 17.15
CA ILE A 60 -4.98 6.63 16.31
C ILE A 60 -6.33 6.45 17.03
N GLU A 61 -6.38 6.54 18.35
CA GLU A 61 -7.59 6.39 19.17
C GLU A 61 -8.31 7.72 19.42
N GLY A 62 -7.69 8.82 19.01
CA GLY A 62 -8.25 10.15 19.11
C GLY A 62 -9.13 10.56 17.93
N GLY A 63 -10.02 11.53 18.14
CA GLY A 63 -10.85 12.13 17.10
C GLY A 63 -11.98 11.23 16.63
N TYR A 64 -12.16 11.11 15.30
CA TYR A 64 -13.23 10.34 14.67
C TYR A 64 -12.94 8.83 14.57
N ASN A 65 -11.76 8.38 15.01
CA ASN A 65 -11.37 6.99 14.91
C ASN A 65 -12.04 6.14 16.00
N SER A 66 -12.52 4.99 15.62
CA SER A 66 -13.11 4.03 16.56
C SER A 66 -12.03 3.43 17.48
N PRO A 67 -12.31 3.20 18.78
CA PRO A 67 -11.41 2.45 19.67
C PRO A 67 -10.98 1.10 19.10
N VAL A 68 -11.81 0.48 18.25
CA VAL A 68 -11.51 -0.79 17.53
C VAL A 68 -10.26 -0.67 16.68
N PHE A 69 -10.00 0.48 16.05
CA PHE A 69 -8.75 0.71 15.31
C PHE A 69 -7.52 0.55 16.21
N GLY A 70 -7.55 1.16 17.38
CA GLY A 70 -6.46 1.06 18.35
C GLY A 70 -6.21 -0.38 18.80
N GLU A 71 -7.26 -1.18 18.99
CA GLU A 71 -7.15 -2.59 19.36
C GLU A 71 -6.47 -3.42 18.28
N HIS A 72 -6.88 -3.28 17.02
CA HIS A 72 -6.25 -3.98 15.90
C HIS A 72 -4.76 -3.61 15.74
N PHE A 73 -4.43 -2.32 15.84
CA PHE A 73 -3.01 -1.89 15.81
C PHE A 73 -2.23 -2.46 16.99
N ARG A 74 -2.76 -2.43 18.23
CA ARG A 74 -2.09 -3.04 19.39
C ARG A 74 -1.83 -4.53 19.15
N ALA A 75 -2.83 -5.26 18.68
CA ALA A 75 -2.70 -6.69 18.44
C ALA A 75 -1.64 -6.99 17.37
N ALA A 76 -1.63 -6.25 16.27
CA ALA A 76 -0.66 -6.42 15.21
C ALA A 76 0.77 -6.07 15.66
N ILE A 77 0.94 -4.92 16.34
CA ILE A 77 2.23 -4.45 16.83
C ILE A 77 2.77 -5.37 17.93
N SER A 78 1.91 -5.85 18.85
CA SER A 78 2.34 -6.80 19.87
C SER A 78 2.95 -8.06 19.26
N ARG A 79 2.31 -8.64 18.23
CA ARG A 79 2.87 -9.80 17.53
C ARG A 79 4.26 -9.52 16.94
N GLU A 80 4.44 -8.35 16.33
CA GLU A 80 5.72 -7.95 15.74
C GLU A 80 6.81 -7.72 16.79
N MET A 81 6.47 -7.08 17.91
CA MET A 81 7.41 -6.84 19.03
C MET A 81 7.78 -8.14 19.74
N GLU A 82 6.79 -8.97 20.06
CA GLU A 82 6.99 -10.26 20.75
C GLU A 82 7.78 -11.24 19.90
N SER A 83 7.56 -11.26 18.58
CA SER A 83 8.36 -12.10 17.65
C SER A 83 9.85 -11.73 17.64
N ARG A 84 10.18 -10.51 18.05
CA ARG A 84 11.55 -9.98 18.17
C ARG A 84 12.10 -10.07 19.60
N GLY A 85 11.37 -10.69 20.52
CA GLY A 85 11.80 -10.94 21.89
C GLY A 85 11.43 -9.84 22.89
N TYR A 86 10.76 -8.74 22.47
CA TYR A 86 10.31 -7.71 23.39
C TYR A 86 9.12 -8.18 24.23
N VAL A 87 9.04 -7.71 25.49
CA VAL A 87 7.98 -8.07 26.43
C VAL A 87 7.13 -6.85 26.76
N LEU A 88 5.80 -7.04 26.77
CA LEU A 88 4.87 -5.97 27.19
C LEU A 88 5.04 -5.67 28.68
N SER A 89 5.21 -4.39 29.03
CA SER A 89 5.49 -3.96 30.42
C SER A 89 4.69 -2.72 30.80
N LYS A 90 4.39 -2.58 32.10
CA LYS A 90 3.85 -1.35 32.69
C LYS A 90 4.92 -0.27 32.86
N THR A 91 6.19 -0.67 32.91
CA THR A 91 7.36 0.21 32.98
C THR A 91 8.27 -0.06 31.79
N PRO A 92 7.84 0.29 30.56
CA PRO A 92 8.54 -0.10 29.34
C PRO A 92 9.79 0.75 29.09
N ASP A 93 10.74 0.18 28.35
CA ASP A 93 11.88 0.90 27.79
C ASP A 93 11.45 1.72 26.55
N LEU A 94 10.58 1.13 25.72
CA LEU A 94 10.01 1.75 24.53
C LEU A 94 8.51 1.98 24.68
N ILE A 95 8.07 3.21 24.40
CA ILE A 95 6.65 3.54 24.31
C ILE A 95 6.27 3.66 22.86
N ILE A 96 5.22 2.93 22.46
CA ILE A 96 4.71 2.90 21.10
C ILE A 96 3.51 3.85 20.98
N ASN A 97 3.56 4.69 19.96
CA ASN A 97 2.44 5.50 19.52
C ASN A 97 2.11 5.18 18.06
N VAL A 98 0.83 5.22 17.73
CA VAL A 98 0.35 5.08 16.35
C VAL A 98 -0.48 6.30 16.02
N THR A 99 -0.18 6.92 14.90
CA THR A 99 -0.97 8.03 14.34
C THR A 99 -1.31 7.74 12.88
N ALA A 100 -2.44 8.26 12.43
CA ALA A 100 -2.82 8.23 11.02
C ALA A 100 -3.15 9.64 10.55
N ARG A 101 -2.75 9.94 9.31
CA ARG A 101 -3.10 11.15 8.61
C ARG A 101 -3.86 10.78 7.34
N PHE A 102 -4.90 11.54 7.06
CA PHE A 102 -5.74 11.40 5.87
C PHE A 102 -5.60 12.69 5.05
N ASP A 103 -5.05 12.57 3.86
CA ASP A 103 -4.83 13.70 2.95
C ASP A 103 -5.64 13.47 1.67
N GLU A 104 -6.44 14.47 1.25
CA GLU A 104 -7.15 14.41 -0.02
C GLU A 104 -6.21 14.84 -1.15
N LYS A 105 -5.95 13.94 -2.10
CA LYS A 105 -5.20 14.23 -3.32
C LYS A 105 -6.14 14.37 -4.50
N VAL A 106 -6.04 15.48 -5.22
CA VAL A 106 -6.74 15.68 -6.49
C VAL A 106 -5.77 15.36 -7.63
N LYS A 107 -6.00 14.26 -8.31
CA LYS A 107 -5.24 13.85 -9.50
C LYS A 107 -5.97 14.36 -10.74
N MET A 108 -5.36 15.30 -11.44
CA MET A 108 -5.83 15.76 -12.74
C MET A 108 -5.28 14.86 -13.83
N THR A 109 -6.14 14.18 -14.55
CA THR A 109 -5.76 13.37 -15.72
C THR A 109 -6.34 14.01 -16.96
N SER A 110 -5.47 14.38 -17.91
CA SER A 110 -5.87 14.92 -19.19
C SER A 110 -6.03 13.78 -20.20
N TYR A 111 -7.19 13.69 -20.82
CA TYR A 111 -7.45 12.76 -21.91
C TYR A 111 -7.53 13.55 -23.22
N THR A 112 -6.79 13.09 -24.20
CA THR A 112 -6.81 13.66 -25.54
C THR A 112 -7.55 12.67 -26.43
N ALA A 113 -8.71 13.04 -26.92
CA ALA A 113 -9.47 12.24 -27.87
C ALA A 113 -9.54 12.97 -29.22
N PRO A 114 -9.13 12.31 -30.31
CA PRO A 114 -9.38 12.85 -31.64
C PRO A 114 -10.88 12.77 -31.92
N TYR A 115 -11.46 13.86 -32.37
CA TYR A 115 -12.82 13.86 -32.86
C TYR A 115 -12.87 14.36 -34.31
N VAL A 116 -13.75 13.77 -35.11
CA VAL A 116 -14.02 14.18 -36.48
C VAL A 116 -15.36 14.90 -36.45
N SER A 117 -15.36 16.23 -36.58
CA SER A 117 -16.59 17.00 -36.75
C SER A 117 -16.98 16.93 -38.22
N GLY A 118 -17.94 16.09 -38.54
CA GLY A 118 -18.65 16.19 -39.81
C GLY A 118 -19.61 17.38 -39.76
N ALA A 119 -19.26 18.47 -40.38
CA ALA A 119 -20.18 19.61 -40.53
C ALA A 119 -21.33 19.17 -41.42
N TYR A 120 -22.48 18.88 -40.83
CA TYR A 120 -23.76 18.62 -41.51
C TYR A 120 -24.40 19.92 -41.98
N TYR A 121 -23.68 20.69 -42.77
CA TYR A 121 -24.20 21.92 -43.39
C TYR A 121 -24.27 21.82 -44.92
N GLY A 122 -24.18 20.60 -45.46
CA GLY A 122 -24.12 20.38 -46.91
C GLY A 122 -25.45 20.29 -47.65
N THR A 123 -26.63 20.39 -46.94
CA THR A 123 -27.92 20.11 -47.58
C THR A 123 -28.72 21.38 -47.99
N LEU A 124 -28.27 22.58 -47.62
CA LEU A 124 -29.03 23.82 -47.92
C LEU A 124 -28.37 24.79 -48.90
N MET A 125 -27.13 24.57 -49.30
CA MET A 125 -26.43 25.44 -50.23
C MET A 125 -25.60 24.66 -51.27
N GLY A 126 -26.24 24.07 -52.26
CA GLY A 126 -25.67 23.63 -53.53
C GLY A 126 -24.30 22.92 -53.54
N PRO A 127 -23.97 22.18 -54.63
CA PRO A 127 -22.80 21.26 -54.66
C PRO A 127 -21.43 21.92 -54.83
N SER A 128 -21.28 23.19 -54.50
CA SER A 128 -20.01 23.94 -54.72
C SER A 128 -19.23 24.29 -53.44
N TYR A 129 -19.69 23.93 -52.28
CA TYR A 129 -18.90 24.13 -51.07
C TYR A 129 -18.32 22.81 -50.58
N GLY A 130 -17.01 22.67 -50.71
CA GLY A 130 -16.26 21.51 -50.26
C GLY A 130 -16.49 21.27 -48.77
N SER A 131 -16.83 20.02 -48.44
CA SER A 131 -16.93 19.53 -47.08
C SER A 131 -15.53 19.56 -46.43
N ALA A 132 -15.27 20.60 -45.65
CA ALA A 132 -14.07 20.59 -44.78
C ALA A 132 -14.32 19.61 -43.62
N LEU A 133 -13.74 18.45 -43.68
CA LEU A 133 -13.64 17.56 -42.57
C LEU A 133 -12.66 18.19 -41.54
N GLY A 134 -13.22 18.80 -40.52
CA GLY A 134 -12.42 19.31 -39.40
C GLY A 134 -12.00 18.15 -38.53
N VAL A 135 -10.72 17.83 -38.47
CA VAL A 135 -10.14 16.93 -37.45
C VAL A 135 -9.71 17.83 -36.30
N GLY A 136 -10.36 17.67 -35.17
CA GLY A 136 -10.01 18.34 -33.94
C GLY A 136 -9.53 17.41 -32.87
N VAL A 137 -8.89 17.96 -31.87
CA VAL A 137 -8.46 17.23 -30.65
C VAL A 137 -9.20 17.82 -29.49
N GLU A 138 -10.05 17.02 -28.85
CA GLU A 138 -10.69 17.42 -27.61
C GLU A 138 -9.80 17.04 -26.44
N VAL A 139 -9.43 18.02 -25.63
CA VAL A 139 -8.70 17.81 -24.37
C VAL A 139 -9.70 17.93 -23.25
N SER A 140 -10.10 16.78 -22.70
CA SER A 140 -10.93 16.75 -21.51
C SER A 140 -10.07 16.46 -20.28
N GLN A 141 -10.32 17.21 -19.21
CA GLN A 141 -9.65 17.01 -17.92
C GLN A 141 -10.61 16.35 -16.95
N ARG A 142 -10.17 15.24 -16.36
CA ARG A 142 -10.91 14.57 -15.30
C ARG A 142 -10.14 14.72 -13.98
N ALA A 143 -10.78 15.36 -13.01
CA ALA A 143 -10.30 15.38 -11.63
C ALA A 143 -10.76 14.10 -10.93
N THR A 144 -9.82 13.27 -10.49
CA THR A 144 -10.09 12.12 -9.62
C THR A 144 -9.60 12.48 -8.23
N ARG A 145 -10.49 12.44 -7.24
CA ARG A 145 -10.13 12.59 -5.84
C ARG A 145 -9.73 11.22 -5.30
N THR A 146 -8.60 11.16 -4.66
CA THR A 146 -8.07 9.97 -4.00
C THR A 146 -7.68 10.36 -2.58
N GLU A 147 -8.09 9.59 -1.60
CA GLU A 147 -7.60 9.74 -0.23
C GLU A 147 -6.26 9.03 -0.11
N GLU A 148 -5.25 9.73 0.37
CA GLU A 148 -3.98 9.13 0.77
C GLU A 148 -3.96 8.99 2.28
N ILE A 149 -3.66 7.78 2.74
CA ILE A 149 -3.55 7.45 4.16
C ILE A 149 -2.08 7.24 4.49
N SER A 150 -1.60 7.97 5.48
CA SER A 150 -0.26 7.79 6.05
C SER A 150 -0.39 7.29 7.47
N VAL A 151 0.16 6.11 7.75
CA VAL A 151 0.23 5.52 9.09
C VAL A 151 1.65 5.64 9.61
N PHE A 152 1.79 6.17 10.82
CA PHE A 152 3.05 6.33 11.53
C PHE A 152 3.05 5.43 12.76
N ILE A 153 4.12 4.67 12.95
CA ILE A 153 4.38 3.90 14.16
C ILE A 153 5.67 4.43 14.75
N ASP A 154 5.57 5.03 15.93
CA ASP A 154 6.66 5.66 16.64
C ASP A 154 7.09 4.80 17.84
N LEU A 155 8.36 4.49 17.95
CA LEU A 155 8.98 3.88 19.10
C LEU A 155 9.79 4.95 19.82
N VAL A 156 9.35 5.33 21.02
CA VAL A 156 9.95 6.40 21.82
C VAL A 156 10.71 5.77 22.99
N GLU A 157 11.99 6.09 23.12
CA GLU A 157 12.78 5.74 24.31
C GLU A 157 12.26 6.50 25.52
N LYS A 158 11.70 5.78 26.48
CA LYS A 158 11.02 6.39 27.62
C LYS A 158 11.95 7.19 28.53
N SER A 159 13.15 6.68 28.77
CA SER A 159 14.13 7.30 29.68
C SER A 159 14.67 8.62 29.16
N ALA A 160 14.78 8.77 27.83
CA ALA A 160 15.33 9.94 27.16
C ALA A 160 14.25 10.81 26.50
N GLU A 161 12.98 10.39 26.55
CA GLU A 161 11.82 11.07 25.95
C GLU A 161 12.05 11.46 24.47
N ARG A 162 12.75 10.60 23.74
CA ARG A 162 13.13 10.86 22.34
C ARG A 162 12.69 9.72 21.42
N MET A 163 12.47 10.07 20.17
CA MET A 163 12.20 9.09 19.12
C MET A 163 13.42 8.15 18.98
N ALA A 164 13.21 6.85 19.14
CA ALA A 164 14.20 5.84 18.85
C ALA A 164 14.06 5.35 17.39
N TRP A 165 12.83 5.10 16.96
CA TRP A 165 12.53 4.65 15.61
C TRP A 165 11.13 5.09 15.19
N GLN A 166 10.98 5.37 13.90
CA GLN A 166 9.70 5.64 13.27
C GLN A 166 9.57 4.81 12.00
N GLY A 167 8.43 4.15 11.86
CA GLY A 167 8.05 3.51 10.61
C GLY A 167 6.81 4.17 10.03
N VAL A 168 6.78 4.34 8.71
CA VAL A 168 5.71 5.02 7.99
C VAL A 168 5.26 4.17 6.83
N ALA A 169 3.95 3.98 6.69
CA ALA A 169 3.34 3.43 5.49
C ALA A 169 2.42 4.46 4.85
N VAL A 170 2.53 4.63 3.54
CA VAL A 170 1.68 5.52 2.74
C VAL A 170 0.99 4.70 1.66
N PHE A 171 -0.32 4.84 1.55
CA PHE A 171 -1.13 4.11 0.58
C PHE A 171 -2.39 4.88 0.20
N ASP A 172 -2.96 4.54 -0.94
CA ASP A 172 -4.24 5.10 -1.37
C ASP A 172 -5.39 4.44 -0.58
N GLY A 173 -6.28 5.24 0.00
CA GLY A 173 -7.50 4.77 0.66
C GLY A 173 -8.43 4.10 -0.35
N SER A 174 -9.04 2.98 0.04
CA SER A 174 -10.00 2.26 -0.79
C SER A 174 -11.09 1.63 0.07
N ASP A 175 -12.30 1.47 -0.51
CA ASP A 175 -13.42 0.78 0.13
C ASP A 175 -13.08 -0.65 0.57
N LYS A 176 -12.20 -1.32 -0.18
CA LYS A 176 -11.73 -2.66 0.14
C LYS A 176 -10.96 -2.70 1.47
N MET A 177 -10.20 -1.65 1.78
CA MET A 177 -9.48 -1.52 3.03
C MET A 177 -10.42 -1.43 4.22
N ALA A 178 -11.53 -0.71 4.09
CA ALA A 178 -12.54 -0.61 5.14
C ALA A 178 -13.27 -1.94 5.36
N GLN A 179 -13.48 -2.73 4.31
CA GLN A 179 -14.13 -4.04 4.38
C GLN A 179 -13.24 -5.14 5.02
N GLU A 180 -11.93 -5.07 4.82
CA GLU A 180 -10.94 -6.02 5.35
C GLU A 180 -10.00 -5.32 6.36
N LEU A 181 -10.56 -4.54 7.27
CA LEU A 181 -9.80 -3.63 8.15
C LEU A 181 -8.70 -4.34 8.93
N GLU A 182 -9.01 -5.41 9.63
CA GLU A 182 -8.04 -6.15 10.44
C GLU A 182 -6.87 -6.69 9.60
N LYS A 183 -7.17 -7.27 8.45
CA LYS A 183 -6.17 -7.77 7.53
C LYS A 183 -5.29 -6.65 6.99
N SER A 184 -5.92 -5.53 6.59
CA SER A 184 -5.20 -4.36 6.07
C SER A 184 -4.26 -3.75 7.12
N ILE A 185 -4.68 -3.70 8.39
CA ILE A 185 -3.83 -3.26 9.50
C ILE A 185 -2.67 -4.24 9.71
N ASN A 186 -2.94 -5.55 9.75
CA ASN A 186 -1.91 -6.57 9.92
C ASN A 186 -0.85 -6.51 8.82
N ASP A 187 -1.29 -6.42 7.55
CA ASP A 187 -0.40 -6.32 6.39
C ASP A 187 0.44 -5.03 6.43
N THR A 188 -0.17 -3.92 6.83
CA THR A 188 0.50 -2.62 6.94
C THR A 188 1.55 -2.64 8.05
N VAL A 189 1.18 -3.10 9.25
CA VAL A 189 2.09 -3.20 10.39
C VAL A 189 3.25 -4.15 10.07
N GLY A 190 2.97 -5.31 9.49
CA GLY A 190 4.01 -6.26 9.07
C GLY A 190 5.01 -5.64 8.08
N LYS A 191 4.52 -4.89 7.07
CA LYS A 191 5.38 -4.17 6.12
C LYS A 191 6.23 -3.09 6.78
N ILE A 192 5.66 -2.34 7.72
CA ILE A 192 6.39 -1.32 8.49
C ILE A 192 7.48 -1.99 9.32
N PHE A 193 7.14 -3.03 10.09
CA PHE A 193 8.10 -3.73 10.95
C PHE A 193 9.13 -4.56 10.18
N ALA A 194 8.91 -4.88 8.91
CA ALA A 194 9.95 -5.43 8.05
C ALA A 194 11.17 -4.49 7.88
N GLN A 195 10.98 -3.19 8.13
CA GLN A 195 12.07 -2.19 8.15
C GLN A 195 12.74 -2.07 9.53
N TYR A 196 12.16 -2.65 10.59
CA TYR A 196 12.72 -2.62 11.95
C TYR A 196 13.65 -3.81 12.16
N THR A 197 14.96 -3.56 12.12
CA THR A 197 16.01 -4.61 12.13
C THR A 197 16.53 -4.98 13.52
N HIS A 198 15.93 -4.43 14.59
CA HIS A 198 16.39 -4.65 15.96
C HIS A 198 15.57 -5.73 16.67
N SER A 199 16.18 -6.36 17.67
CA SER A 199 15.58 -7.36 18.57
C SER A 199 16.00 -7.09 20.01
N ALA A 200 15.23 -7.61 20.98
CA ALA A 200 15.50 -7.50 22.42
C ALA A 200 16.61 -8.45 22.87
#